data_d49bedafa57df1dd2e34f374d9f16990
#
_entry.id   d49bedafa57df1dd2e34f374d9f16990
#
_cell.length_a   1.000
_cell.length_b   1.000
_cell.length_c   1.000
_cell.angle_alpha   90.00
_cell.angle_beta   90.00
_cell.angle_gamma   90.00
#
_symmetry.space_group_name_H-M   'P 1'
#
loop_
_entity.id
_entity.type
_entity.pdbx_description
1 polymer ?
#
loop_
_entity_poly.entity_id
_entity_poly.type
_entity_poly.pdbx_seq_one_letter_code
_entity_poly.pdbx_strand_id
1 'polypeptide(L)'
;MAPRRDRARIAAVQRNGGKMIEWFRRNFTQDDFADDWYGYLTNQVGHIALGLMMALAVSLIWFVISGEMPVKRFAALACLAAYLALELVRGWNGLDSVEDTVFTAGYGSGGAFLIFSEITPGEPFLGFNIFLAGGIAVIAALHLIWGVSRRW
;
A
#
# COMPACT_ATOMS: atom_id res chain seq x y z
N MET A 1 -30.10 41.81 -7.60
CA MET A 1 -28.64 41.90 -7.85
C MET A 1 -27.91 41.52 -6.56
N ALA A 2 -27.13 40.44 -6.51
CA ALA A 2 -26.40 40.04 -5.30
C ALA A 2 -25.30 41.04 -4.96
N PRO A 3 -25.12 41.40 -3.67
CA PRO A 3 -24.14 42.39 -3.23
C PRO A 3 -22.71 41.95 -3.63
N ARG A 4 -21.86 42.93 -3.94
CA ARG A 4 -20.49 42.72 -4.49
C ARG A 4 -19.62 41.79 -3.63
N ARG A 5 -19.86 41.71 -2.30
CA ARG A 5 -19.17 40.82 -1.33
C ARG A 5 -19.50 39.35 -1.55
N ASP A 6 -20.75 39.02 -1.92
CA ASP A 6 -21.17 37.64 -2.13
C ASP A 6 -20.55 37.06 -3.41
N ARG A 7 -20.39 37.83 -4.45
CA ARG A 7 -19.73 37.44 -5.70
C ARG A 7 -18.25 37.12 -5.49
N ALA A 8 -17.54 37.92 -4.67
CA ALA A 8 -16.14 37.67 -4.34
C ALA A 8 -15.97 36.38 -3.52
N ARG A 9 -16.89 36.14 -2.57
CA ARG A 9 -16.89 34.89 -1.75
C ARG A 9 -17.18 33.64 -2.59
N ILE A 10 -18.15 33.71 -3.48
CA ILE A 10 -18.49 32.59 -4.40
C ILE A 10 -17.30 32.30 -5.32
N ALA A 11 -16.66 33.32 -5.90
CA ALA A 11 -15.50 33.15 -6.76
C ALA A 11 -14.29 32.56 -6.02
N ALA A 12 -14.09 32.90 -4.73
CA ALA A 12 -13.04 32.33 -3.90
C ALA A 12 -13.29 30.85 -3.57
N VAL A 13 -14.54 30.46 -3.26
CA VAL A 13 -14.94 29.07 -3.01
C VAL A 13 -14.78 28.22 -4.27
N GLN A 14 -15.19 28.73 -5.43
CA GLN A 14 -15.03 28.02 -6.72
C GLN A 14 -13.54 27.87 -7.08
N ARG A 15 -12.70 28.87 -6.83
CA ARG A 15 -11.27 28.80 -7.10
C ARG A 15 -10.55 27.79 -6.20
N ASN A 16 -10.92 27.72 -4.92
CA ASN A 16 -10.35 26.76 -3.98
C ASN A 16 -10.85 25.33 -4.26
N GLY A 17 -12.12 25.18 -4.62
CA GLY A 17 -12.68 23.87 -5.03
C GLY A 17 -11.97 23.32 -6.28
N GLY A 18 -11.71 24.17 -7.28
CA GLY A 18 -10.95 23.78 -8.47
C GLY A 18 -9.52 23.29 -8.16
N LYS A 19 -8.81 24.03 -7.29
CA LYS A 19 -7.45 23.63 -6.86
C LYS A 19 -7.43 22.31 -6.11
N MET A 20 -8.42 22.06 -5.26
CA MET A 20 -8.53 20.81 -4.51
C MET A 20 -8.81 19.63 -5.44
N ILE A 21 -9.73 19.79 -6.40
CA ILE A 21 -10.02 18.75 -7.41
C ILE A 21 -8.78 18.46 -8.26
N GLU A 22 -8.06 19.49 -8.68
CA GLU A 22 -6.82 19.36 -9.47
C GLU A 22 -5.71 18.67 -8.64
N TRP A 23 -5.58 19.01 -7.36
CA TRP A 23 -4.67 18.35 -6.44
C TRP A 23 -5.02 16.85 -6.30
N PHE A 24 -6.31 16.50 -6.08
CA PHE A 24 -6.76 15.11 -6.03
C PHE A 24 -6.46 14.38 -7.34
N ARG A 25 -6.84 14.98 -8.48
CA ARG A 25 -6.58 14.38 -9.79
C ARG A 25 -5.09 14.09 -9.97
N ARG A 26 -4.21 15.06 -9.71
CA ARG A 26 -2.77 14.89 -9.84
C ARG A 26 -2.22 13.78 -8.95
N ASN A 27 -2.69 13.69 -7.69
CA ASN A 27 -2.14 12.75 -6.72
C ASN A 27 -2.75 11.34 -6.77
N PHE A 28 -3.79 11.11 -7.57
CA PHE A 28 -4.45 9.80 -7.67
C PHE A 28 -4.61 9.28 -9.10
N THR A 29 -4.12 9.99 -10.11
CA THR A 29 -4.22 9.55 -11.51
C THR A 29 -2.88 9.52 -12.24
N GLN A 30 -1.80 9.98 -11.61
CA GLN A 30 -0.47 9.90 -12.19
C GLN A 30 0.01 8.45 -12.11
N ASP A 31 0.54 7.94 -13.21
CA ASP A 31 0.99 6.55 -13.37
C ASP A 31 2.30 6.57 -14.17
N ASP A 32 3.41 6.22 -13.52
CA ASP A 32 4.75 6.24 -14.12
C ASP A 32 4.95 5.11 -15.15
N PHE A 33 4.08 4.09 -15.11
CA PHE A 33 4.13 2.92 -15.99
C PHE A 33 2.97 2.89 -17.01
N ALA A 34 2.40 4.05 -17.36
CA ALA A 34 1.18 4.12 -18.20
C ALA A 34 1.25 3.29 -19.49
N ASP A 35 2.45 3.19 -20.09
CA ASP A 35 2.71 2.47 -21.36
C ASP A 35 3.78 1.37 -21.18
N ASP A 36 4.10 0.96 -19.95
CA ASP A 36 5.14 -0.03 -19.64
C ASP A 36 4.62 -1.13 -18.67
N TRP A 37 3.91 -2.09 -19.25
CA TRP A 37 3.37 -3.22 -18.48
C TRP A 37 4.46 -4.08 -17.80
N TYR A 38 5.64 -4.20 -18.41
CA TYR A 38 6.72 -5.01 -17.83
C TYR A 38 7.39 -4.29 -16.67
N GLY A 39 7.65 -2.99 -16.80
CA GLY A 39 8.13 -2.15 -15.72
C GLY A 39 7.16 -2.18 -14.55
N TYR A 40 5.87 -2.01 -14.79
CA TYR A 40 4.83 -2.14 -13.77
C TYR A 40 4.89 -3.50 -13.06
N LEU A 41 4.87 -4.61 -13.82
CA LEU A 41 4.87 -5.95 -13.23
C LEU A 41 6.09 -6.18 -12.33
N THR A 42 7.29 -5.83 -12.81
CA THR A 42 8.53 -6.00 -12.03
C THR A 42 8.57 -5.11 -10.79
N ASN A 43 8.07 -3.88 -10.88
CA ASN A 43 7.94 -2.96 -9.75
C ASN A 43 7.03 -3.55 -8.67
N GLN A 44 5.82 -4.01 -9.03
CA GLN A 44 4.85 -4.52 -8.06
C GLN A 44 5.30 -5.83 -7.39
N VAL A 45 5.97 -6.72 -8.12
CA VAL A 45 6.61 -7.92 -7.53
C VAL A 45 7.71 -7.52 -6.55
N GLY A 46 8.51 -6.50 -6.89
CA GLY A 46 9.51 -5.92 -6.00
C GLY A 46 8.90 -5.36 -4.71
N HIS A 47 7.75 -4.69 -4.81
CA HIS A 47 7.02 -4.15 -3.67
C HIS A 47 6.46 -5.24 -2.76
N ILE A 48 5.94 -6.35 -3.30
CA ILE A 48 5.55 -7.51 -2.48
C ILE A 48 6.75 -8.06 -1.71
N ALA A 49 7.89 -8.26 -2.38
CA ALA A 49 9.12 -8.75 -1.75
C ALA A 49 9.61 -7.78 -0.65
N LEU A 50 9.59 -6.48 -0.90
CA LEU A 50 9.93 -5.47 0.10
C LEU A 50 9.00 -5.55 1.31
N GLY A 51 7.70 -5.69 1.11
CA GLY A 51 6.72 -5.86 2.19
C GLY A 51 6.99 -7.11 3.05
N LEU A 52 7.34 -8.23 2.44
CA LEU A 52 7.76 -9.44 3.16
C LEU A 52 9.01 -9.19 3.99
N MET A 53 10.01 -8.51 3.43
CA MET A 53 11.24 -8.15 4.17
C MET A 53 10.94 -7.20 5.33
N MET A 54 10.06 -6.23 5.16
CA MET A 54 9.62 -5.34 6.24
C MET A 54 8.93 -6.10 7.36
N ALA A 55 8.04 -7.05 7.04
CA ALA A 55 7.39 -7.90 8.03
C ALA A 55 8.40 -8.71 8.84
N LEU A 56 9.40 -9.31 8.18
CA LEU A 56 10.48 -10.06 8.84
C LEU A 56 11.32 -9.14 9.73
N ALA A 57 11.70 -7.96 9.22
CA ALA A 57 12.52 -7.01 9.98
C ALA A 57 11.80 -6.51 11.23
N VAL A 58 10.53 -6.11 11.12
CA VAL A 58 9.72 -5.65 12.27
C VAL A 58 9.57 -6.79 13.29
N SER A 59 9.31 -8.02 12.83
CA SER A 59 9.18 -9.18 13.72
C SER A 59 10.48 -9.50 14.44
N LEU A 60 11.61 -9.48 13.73
CA LEU A 60 12.92 -9.73 14.31
C LEU A 60 13.32 -8.65 15.34
N ILE A 61 13.16 -7.38 14.98
CA ILE A 61 13.50 -6.26 15.88
C ILE A 61 12.65 -6.36 17.15
N TRP A 62 11.35 -6.59 16.99
CA TRP A 62 10.46 -6.73 18.15
C TRP A 62 10.87 -7.90 19.02
N PHE A 63 11.12 -9.07 18.43
CA PHE A 63 11.55 -10.27 19.17
C PHE A 63 12.86 -10.04 19.93
N VAL A 64 13.85 -9.39 19.31
CA VAL A 64 15.14 -9.08 19.97
C VAL A 64 14.95 -8.14 21.18
N ILE A 65 14.02 -7.19 21.11
CA ILE A 65 13.79 -6.21 22.18
C ILE A 65 12.90 -6.79 23.29
N SER A 66 11.82 -7.53 22.95
CA SER A 66 10.79 -7.95 23.91
C SER A 66 10.90 -9.43 24.31
N GLY A 67 11.64 -10.25 23.56
CA GLY A 67 11.63 -11.70 23.71
C GLY A 67 10.36 -12.39 23.16
N GLU A 68 9.42 -11.64 22.61
CA GLU A 68 8.12 -12.13 22.15
C GLU A 68 7.86 -11.72 20.69
N MET A 69 6.97 -12.45 20.01
CA MET A 69 6.54 -12.06 18.67
C MET A 69 5.56 -10.87 18.75
N PRO A 70 5.63 -9.93 17.80
CA PRO A 70 4.75 -8.76 17.82
C PRO A 70 3.29 -9.14 17.63
N VAL A 71 2.40 -8.36 18.25
CA VAL A 71 0.97 -8.44 17.96
C VAL A 71 0.77 -8.02 16.50
N LYS A 72 0.31 -8.94 15.66
CA LYS A 72 0.25 -8.87 14.20
C LYS A 72 -0.38 -7.60 13.64
N ARG A 73 -1.54 -7.20 14.18
CA ARG A 73 -2.22 -5.97 13.75
C ARG A 73 -1.36 -4.71 13.96
N PHE A 74 -0.59 -4.65 15.05
CA PHE A 74 0.31 -3.52 15.31
C PHE A 74 1.54 -3.59 14.41
N ALA A 75 2.08 -4.79 14.16
CA ALA A 75 3.19 -4.97 13.25
C ALA A 75 2.81 -4.62 11.80
N ALA A 76 1.62 -5.04 11.35
CA ALA A 76 1.10 -4.67 10.03
C ALA A 76 0.89 -3.16 9.88
N LEU A 77 0.31 -2.51 10.91
CA LEU A 77 0.16 -1.05 10.95
C LEU A 77 1.52 -0.32 10.98
N ALA A 78 2.52 -0.86 11.69
CA ALA A 78 3.87 -0.30 11.70
C ALA A 78 4.52 -0.38 10.31
N CYS A 79 4.38 -1.51 9.61
CA CYS A 79 4.87 -1.64 8.22
C CYS A 79 4.15 -0.66 7.29
N LEU A 80 2.83 -0.55 7.39
CA LEU A 80 2.06 0.41 6.59
C LEU A 80 2.51 1.85 6.86
N ALA A 81 2.65 2.24 8.13
CA ALA A 81 3.08 3.58 8.50
C ALA A 81 4.50 3.89 8.03
N ALA A 82 5.43 2.92 8.16
CA ALA A 82 6.80 3.07 7.69
C ALA A 82 6.87 3.21 6.17
N TYR A 83 6.06 2.42 5.43
CA TYR A 83 6.04 2.53 3.97
C TYR A 83 5.40 3.84 3.50
N LEU A 84 4.28 4.26 4.09
CA LEU A 84 3.67 5.56 3.78
C LEU A 84 4.63 6.72 4.07
N ALA A 85 5.38 6.67 5.18
CA ALA A 85 6.40 7.67 5.48
C ALA A 85 7.50 7.68 4.42
N LEU A 86 7.93 6.52 3.93
CA LEU A 86 8.91 6.40 2.85
C LEU A 86 8.38 7.04 1.56
N GLU A 87 7.15 6.73 1.16
CA GLU A 87 6.52 7.31 -0.04
C GLU A 87 6.39 8.85 0.07
N LEU A 88 6.00 9.36 1.24
CA LEU A 88 5.91 10.80 1.47
C LEU A 88 7.28 11.49 1.37
N VAL A 89 8.36 10.87 1.89
CA VAL A 89 9.73 11.40 1.81
C VAL A 89 10.28 11.36 0.39
N ARG A 90 9.97 10.30 -0.37
CA ARG A 90 10.37 10.16 -1.78
C ARG A 90 9.62 11.09 -2.73
N GLY A 91 8.50 11.59 -2.30
CA GLY A 91 7.57 12.37 -3.09
C GLY A 91 6.42 11.50 -3.61
N TRP A 92 5.23 11.75 -3.08
CA TRP A 92 4.02 11.03 -3.48
C TRP A 92 3.76 11.18 -4.98
N ASN A 93 3.66 10.06 -5.69
CA ASN A 93 3.49 10.00 -7.14
C ASN A 93 2.15 9.35 -7.55
N GLY A 94 1.07 9.94 -7.15
CA GLY A 94 -0.27 9.61 -7.63
C GLY A 94 -0.71 8.17 -7.40
N LEU A 95 -1.18 7.53 -8.48
CA LEU A 95 -1.70 6.17 -8.46
C LEU A 95 -0.61 5.15 -8.17
N ASP A 96 0.62 5.37 -8.64
CA ASP A 96 1.75 4.47 -8.38
C ASP A 96 2.00 4.33 -6.89
N SER A 97 2.09 5.45 -6.13
CA SER A 97 2.29 5.38 -4.68
C SER A 97 1.15 4.66 -3.96
N VAL A 98 -0.09 4.74 -4.48
CA VAL A 98 -1.23 3.98 -3.95
C VAL A 98 -1.06 2.49 -4.24
N GLU A 99 -0.77 2.13 -5.48
CA GLU A 99 -0.56 0.73 -5.89
C GLU A 99 0.64 0.13 -5.16
N ASP A 100 1.77 0.82 -5.11
CA ASP A 100 2.97 0.41 -4.38
C ASP A 100 2.69 0.17 -2.89
N THR A 101 1.88 1.04 -2.27
CA THR A 101 1.44 0.85 -0.88
C THR A 101 0.58 -0.39 -0.72
N VAL A 102 -0.36 -0.66 -1.64
CA VAL A 102 -1.20 -1.86 -1.61
C VAL A 102 -0.35 -3.11 -1.78
N PHE A 103 0.60 -3.12 -2.71
CA PHE A 103 1.46 -4.28 -2.94
C PHE A 103 2.45 -4.50 -1.79
N THR A 104 3.08 -3.44 -1.25
CA THR A 104 4.03 -3.56 -0.14
C THR A 104 3.35 -3.86 1.19
N ALA A 105 2.46 -2.97 1.63
CA ALA A 105 1.85 -3.06 2.96
C ALA A 105 0.64 -4.02 2.98
N GLY A 106 -0.12 -4.12 1.91
CA GLY A 106 -1.27 -5.01 1.81
C GLY A 106 -0.85 -6.45 1.54
N TYR A 107 -0.37 -6.75 0.33
CA TYR A 107 -0.04 -8.13 -0.06
C TYR A 107 1.28 -8.62 0.55
N GLY A 108 2.31 -7.78 0.62
CA GLY A 108 3.59 -8.15 1.19
C GLY A 108 3.52 -8.31 2.70
N SER A 109 3.58 -7.23 3.47
CA SER A 109 3.66 -7.32 4.94
C SER A 109 2.34 -7.75 5.60
N GLY A 110 1.20 -7.22 5.17
CA GLY A 110 -0.11 -7.59 5.68
C GLY A 110 -0.43 -9.04 5.39
N GLY A 111 -0.19 -9.50 4.15
CA GLY A 111 -0.32 -10.89 3.75
C GLY A 111 0.57 -11.82 4.58
N ALA A 112 1.85 -11.45 4.80
CA ALA A 112 2.75 -12.23 5.64
C ALA A 112 2.21 -12.40 7.07
N PHE A 113 1.76 -11.31 7.70
CA PHE A 113 1.21 -11.39 9.05
C PHE A 113 -0.09 -12.19 9.14
N LEU A 114 -0.92 -12.17 8.09
CA LEU A 114 -2.12 -13.00 8.03
C LEU A 114 -1.79 -14.49 7.84
N ILE A 115 -0.87 -14.81 6.92
CA ILE A 115 -0.49 -16.19 6.60
C ILE A 115 0.20 -16.87 7.78
N PHE A 116 1.15 -16.18 8.42
CA PHE A 116 1.92 -16.70 9.56
C PHE A 116 1.25 -16.45 10.90
N SER A 117 -0.03 -16.12 10.90
CA SER A 117 -0.72 -15.68 12.09
C SER A 117 -1.00 -16.77 13.12
N GLU A 118 -0.95 -18.03 12.73
CA GLU A 118 -1.37 -19.17 13.54
C GLU A 118 -0.19 -20.09 13.95
N ILE A 119 1.05 -19.58 13.91
CA ILE A 119 2.17 -20.33 14.45
C ILE A 119 2.02 -20.41 15.97
N THR A 120 1.49 -21.52 16.44
CA THR A 120 1.40 -21.81 17.86
C THR A 120 2.78 -22.23 18.37
N PRO A 121 3.30 -21.67 19.48
CA PRO A 121 4.58 -22.10 20.05
C PRO A 121 4.56 -23.60 20.33
N GLY A 122 5.48 -24.35 19.74
CA GLY A 122 5.63 -25.79 19.92
C GLY A 122 5.12 -26.68 18.78
N GLU A 123 4.41 -26.11 17.81
CA GLU A 123 4.00 -26.85 16.61
C GLU A 123 4.84 -26.44 15.39
N PRO A 124 5.78 -27.28 14.92
CA PRO A 124 6.58 -26.94 13.76
C PRO A 124 5.70 -26.91 12.51
N PHE A 125 5.59 -25.75 11.87
CA PHE A 125 5.00 -25.51 10.55
C PHE A 125 3.48 -25.73 10.36
N LEU A 126 2.69 -26.00 11.39
CA LEU A 126 1.23 -26.19 11.25
C LEU A 126 0.43 -24.88 11.27
N GLY A 127 1.07 -23.73 11.52
CA GLY A 127 0.41 -22.42 11.49
C GLY A 127 0.36 -21.74 10.13
N PHE A 128 0.74 -22.40 9.04
CA PHE A 128 0.65 -21.84 7.69
C PHE A 128 -0.74 -22.11 7.11
N ASN A 129 -1.57 -21.08 7.06
CA ASN A 129 -2.89 -21.18 6.45
C ASN A 129 -2.78 -21.15 4.92
N ILE A 130 -2.69 -22.35 4.29
CA ILE A 130 -2.53 -22.50 2.84
C ILE A 130 -3.72 -21.92 2.06
N PHE A 131 -4.93 -21.97 2.61
CA PHE A 131 -6.11 -21.41 1.94
C PHE A 131 -6.06 -19.87 1.93
N LEU A 132 -5.63 -19.28 3.05
CA LEU A 132 -5.46 -17.82 3.15
C LEU A 132 -4.30 -17.36 2.24
N ALA A 133 -3.18 -18.07 2.24
CA ALA A 133 -2.06 -17.81 1.35
C ALA A 133 -2.47 -17.89 -0.13
N GLY A 134 -3.20 -18.96 -0.50
CA GLY A 134 -3.74 -19.12 -1.85
C GLY A 134 -4.72 -18.02 -2.21
N GLY A 135 -5.62 -17.64 -1.30
CA GLY A 135 -6.55 -16.53 -1.52
C GLY A 135 -5.85 -15.21 -1.76
N ILE A 136 -4.88 -14.84 -0.92
CA ILE A 136 -4.08 -13.62 -1.08
C ILE A 136 -3.31 -13.64 -2.41
N ALA A 137 -2.67 -14.77 -2.75
CA ALA A 137 -1.93 -14.92 -4.00
C ALA A 137 -2.84 -14.74 -5.23
N VAL A 138 -4.04 -15.33 -5.21
CA VAL A 138 -5.04 -15.15 -6.29
C VAL A 138 -5.47 -13.70 -6.42
N ILE A 139 -5.79 -13.02 -5.32
CA ILE A 139 -6.20 -11.61 -5.35
C ILE A 139 -5.05 -10.74 -5.87
N ALA A 140 -3.83 -10.94 -5.39
CA ALA A 140 -2.65 -10.22 -5.86
C ALA A 140 -2.40 -10.46 -7.36
N ALA A 141 -2.51 -11.71 -7.83
CA ALA A 141 -2.37 -12.06 -9.25
C ALA A 141 -3.44 -11.39 -10.11
N LEU A 142 -4.71 -11.39 -9.68
CA LEU A 142 -5.78 -10.71 -10.39
C LEU A 142 -5.55 -9.19 -10.46
N HIS A 143 -5.04 -8.59 -9.38
CA HIS A 143 -4.69 -7.17 -9.34
C HIS A 143 -3.53 -6.87 -10.32
N LEU A 144 -2.48 -7.70 -10.33
CA LEU A 144 -1.38 -7.59 -11.28
C LEU A 144 -1.85 -7.71 -12.73
N ILE A 145 -2.68 -8.71 -13.05
CA ILE A 145 -3.26 -8.90 -14.38
C ILE A 145 -4.07 -7.67 -14.80
N TRP A 146 -4.90 -7.16 -13.91
CA TRP A 146 -5.67 -5.95 -14.17
C TRP A 146 -4.76 -4.73 -14.40
N GLY A 147 -3.72 -4.55 -13.59
CA GLY A 147 -2.74 -3.48 -13.74
C GLY A 147 -1.98 -3.56 -15.07
N VAL A 148 -1.52 -4.76 -15.45
CA VAL A 148 -0.87 -5.03 -16.73
C VAL A 148 -1.82 -4.74 -17.89
N SER A 149 -3.08 -5.21 -17.82
CA SER A 149 -4.06 -5.02 -18.90
C SER A 149 -4.41 -3.56 -19.20
N ARG A 150 -4.20 -2.66 -18.24
CA ARG A 150 -4.39 -1.21 -18.43
C ARG A 150 -3.21 -0.53 -19.11
N ARG A 151 -2.05 -1.21 -19.15
CA ARG A 151 -0.77 -0.68 -19.64
C ARG A 151 -0.27 -1.41 -20.89
N TRP A 152 -1.05 -2.35 -21.38
CA TRP A 152 -0.83 -3.07 -22.65
C TRP A 152 -1.47 -2.27 -23.80
#